data_116df22603c1b097bee92e411d5e6969
#
_entry.id   116df22603c1b097bee92e411d5e6969
#
_cell.length_a   1.000
_cell.length_b   1.000
_cell.length_c   1.000
_cell.angle_alpha   90.00
_cell.angle_beta   90.00
_cell.angle_gamma   90.00
#
_symmetry.space_group_name_H-M   'P 1'
#
loop_
_entity.id
_entity.type
_entity.pdbx_description
1 polymer ?
#
loop_
_entity_poly.entity_id
_entity_poly.type
_entity_poly.pdbx_seq_one_letter_code
_entity_poly.pdbx_strand_id
1 'polypeptide(L)'
;DCGLTALVLPDNVTELGSEVFAGNPTLASVKFGAGITAVSDGAFAGNDVIERLTIPKTVEAIGAGAFAGWSKLNTLTVSGDALASIGSKAFENAVLLADIYCEPTTAPTVAADSFAGAGASVQGAKTVHVPSVDAYSAWTAACSGYTFAALGDGYLSEGVYYRVSAGDKWSAELPASFSTLFVKTAGDNTAMSASQLSAVAAAVKGLSAAATVDLSEAVYESATFPAVFRDNKNLSDIVLPKNITAVAKHVFSGSGLIRAHVSA
;
A
#
# COMPACT_ATOMS: atom_id res chain seq x y z
N ASP A 1 13.51 -6.82 22.39
CA ASP A 1 14.37 -6.59 21.22
C ASP A 1 15.09 -7.89 20.86
N CYS A 2 14.76 -8.49 19.73
CA CYS A 2 15.41 -9.71 19.23
C CYS A 2 16.17 -9.47 17.91
N GLY A 3 16.35 -8.22 17.48
CA GLY A 3 17.10 -7.85 16.29
C GLY A 3 16.46 -8.32 14.97
N LEU A 4 15.13 -8.46 14.94
CA LEU A 4 14.40 -8.78 13.71
C LEU A 4 14.60 -7.68 12.67
N THR A 5 14.97 -8.06 11.45
CA THR A 5 15.09 -7.14 10.31
C THR A 5 13.95 -7.28 9.32
N ALA A 6 13.32 -8.45 9.26
CA ALA A 6 12.17 -8.73 8.42
C ALA A 6 11.24 -9.74 9.10
N LEU A 7 9.95 -9.59 8.90
CA LEU A 7 8.92 -10.50 9.38
C LEU A 7 8.00 -10.89 8.23
N VAL A 8 7.80 -12.20 8.07
CA VAL A 8 6.78 -12.76 7.17
C VAL A 8 5.84 -13.61 8.01
N LEU A 9 4.58 -13.19 8.09
CA LEU A 9 3.53 -13.94 8.77
C LEU A 9 2.94 -14.96 7.78
N PRO A 10 2.89 -16.26 8.13
CA PRO A 10 2.25 -17.27 7.30
C PRO A 10 0.73 -17.06 7.19
N ASP A 11 0.12 -17.59 6.12
CA ASP A 11 -1.31 -17.44 5.85
C ASP A 11 -2.23 -18.14 6.87
N ASN A 12 -1.72 -19.06 7.65
CA ASN A 12 -2.47 -19.73 8.71
C ASN A 12 -2.44 -18.99 10.06
N VAL A 13 -1.73 -17.86 10.17
CA VAL A 13 -1.78 -16.99 11.34
C VAL A 13 -2.98 -16.06 11.20
N THR A 14 -3.93 -16.14 12.12
CA THR A 14 -5.17 -15.35 12.12
C THR A 14 -5.15 -14.19 13.09
N GLU A 15 -4.41 -14.32 14.19
CA GLU A 15 -4.31 -13.30 15.24
C GLU A 15 -2.87 -13.18 15.74
N LEU A 16 -2.54 -12.02 16.24
CA LEU A 16 -1.26 -11.75 16.90
C LEU A 16 -1.50 -11.52 18.39
N GLY A 17 -0.61 -11.97 19.24
CA GLY A 17 -0.63 -11.60 20.65
C GLY A 17 -0.30 -10.12 20.84
N SER A 18 -0.75 -9.52 21.95
CA SER A 18 -0.39 -8.16 22.30
C SER A 18 1.13 -8.00 22.42
N GLU A 19 1.67 -6.89 21.90
CA GLU A 19 3.10 -6.52 21.96
C GLU A 19 4.07 -7.56 21.38
N VAL A 20 3.57 -8.56 20.62
CA VAL A 20 4.37 -9.73 20.19
C VAL A 20 5.61 -9.36 19.37
N PHE A 21 5.58 -8.28 18.61
CA PHE A 21 6.69 -7.76 17.82
C PHE A 21 7.08 -6.34 18.23
N ALA A 22 6.72 -5.91 19.43
CA ALA A 22 7.08 -4.59 19.91
C ALA A 22 8.60 -4.42 20.12
N GLY A 23 9.12 -3.21 19.94
CA GLY A 23 10.50 -2.86 20.25
C GLY A 23 11.56 -3.57 19.42
N ASN A 24 11.32 -3.76 18.13
CA ASN A 24 12.32 -4.25 17.17
C ASN A 24 12.78 -3.11 16.24
N PRO A 25 13.68 -2.22 16.69
CA PRO A 25 14.05 -1.01 15.95
C PRO A 25 14.78 -1.28 14.64
N THR A 26 15.15 -2.53 14.38
CA THR A 26 15.77 -2.97 13.12
C THR A 26 14.79 -3.62 12.16
N LEU A 27 13.51 -3.76 12.54
CA LEU A 27 12.49 -4.38 11.68
C LEU A 27 12.14 -3.46 10.51
N ALA A 28 12.71 -3.73 9.35
CA ALA A 28 12.59 -2.91 8.14
C ALA A 28 11.44 -3.34 7.22
N SER A 29 10.89 -4.54 7.41
CA SER A 29 9.74 -5.00 6.63
C SER A 29 8.85 -5.95 7.41
N VAL A 30 7.52 -5.82 7.18
CA VAL A 30 6.50 -6.74 7.66
C VAL A 30 5.66 -7.17 6.46
N LYS A 31 5.54 -8.47 6.23
CA LYS A 31 4.59 -9.06 5.30
C LYS A 31 3.54 -9.81 6.11
N PHE A 32 2.30 -9.36 6.04
CA PHE A 32 1.17 -10.04 6.63
C PHE A 32 0.75 -11.22 5.75
N GLY A 33 0.41 -12.35 6.38
CA GLY A 33 -0.23 -13.48 5.71
C GLY A 33 -1.71 -13.19 5.39
N ALA A 34 -2.27 -13.93 4.45
CA ALA A 34 -3.66 -13.76 4.03
C ALA A 34 -4.70 -14.17 5.09
N GLY A 35 -4.28 -14.85 6.15
CA GLY A 35 -5.18 -15.27 7.24
C GLY A 35 -5.38 -14.25 8.35
N ILE A 36 -4.56 -13.19 8.43
CA ILE A 36 -4.61 -12.24 9.54
C ILE A 36 -5.92 -11.45 9.52
N THR A 37 -6.67 -11.50 10.62
CA THR A 37 -7.94 -10.78 10.79
C THR A 37 -7.86 -9.66 11.82
N ALA A 38 -6.88 -9.72 12.74
CA ALA A 38 -6.69 -8.68 13.74
C ALA A 38 -5.22 -8.41 14.03
N VAL A 39 -4.90 -7.14 14.25
CA VAL A 39 -3.63 -6.69 14.81
C VAL A 39 -3.88 -6.25 16.24
N SER A 40 -3.37 -6.99 17.21
CA SER A 40 -3.63 -6.76 18.62
C SER A 40 -2.93 -5.52 19.19
N ASP A 41 -3.29 -5.16 20.42
CA ASP A 41 -2.75 -3.99 21.13
C ASP A 41 -1.22 -4.02 21.19
N GLY A 42 -0.57 -2.93 20.81
CA GLY A 42 0.87 -2.78 20.83
C GLY A 42 1.66 -3.75 19.96
N ALA A 43 1.02 -4.59 19.12
CA ALA A 43 1.68 -5.72 18.46
C ALA A 43 2.97 -5.37 17.74
N PHE A 44 3.09 -4.17 17.21
CA PHE A 44 4.26 -3.66 16.50
C PHE A 44 4.77 -2.32 17.04
N ALA A 45 4.42 -1.95 18.27
CA ALA A 45 4.84 -0.67 18.84
C ALA A 45 6.37 -0.52 18.87
N GLY A 46 6.87 0.67 18.56
CA GLY A 46 8.30 1.00 18.66
C GLY A 46 9.19 0.37 17.56
N ASN A 47 8.63 0.04 16.40
CA ASN A 47 9.37 -0.38 15.22
C ASN A 47 9.45 0.82 14.24
N ASP A 48 10.49 1.61 14.29
CA ASP A 48 10.54 2.97 13.78
C ASP A 48 11.26 3.14 12.42
N VAL A 49 11.63 2.05 11.73
CA VAL A 49 12.38 2.14 10.47
C VAL A 49 11.52 1.86 9.22
N ILE A 50 10.29 1.37 9.39
CA ILE A 50 9.39 1.08 8.28
C ILE A 50 8.78 2.39 7.75
N GLU A 51 8.94 2.62 6.45
CA GLU A 51 8.44 3.82 5.78
C GLU A 51 7.03 3.66 5.20
N ARG A 52 6.64 2.44 4.87
CA ARG A 52 5.35 2.13 4.25
C ARG A 52 4.70 0.94 4.91
N LEU A 53 3.41 1.06 5.18
CA LEU A 53 2.61 -0.02 5.76
C LEU A 53 1.36 -0.23 4.93
N THR A 54 1.11 -1.49 4.56
CA THR A 54 -0.17 -1.91 3.99
C THR A 54 -0.87 -2.83 4.97
N ILE A 55 -2.06 -2.44 5.40
CA ILE A 55 -2.98 -3.28 6.16
C ILE A 55 -3.76 -4.14 5.15
N PRO A 56 -3.67 -5.47 5.23
CA PRO A 56 -4.33 -6.37 4.29
C PRO A 56 -5.86 -6.26 4.35
N LYS A 57 -6.50 -6.61 3.25
CA LYS A 57 -7.97 -6.60 3.10
C LYS A 57 -8.72 -7.57 4.04
N THR A 58 -8.01 -8.47 4.73
CA THR A 58 -8.56 -9.43 5.69
C THR A 58 -8.60 -8.91 7.12
N VAL A 59 -7.89 -7.81 7.40
CA VAL A 59 -7.82 -7.24 8.76
C VAL A 59 -9.12 -6.48 9.06
N GLU A 60 -9.79 -6.91 10.12
CA GLU A 60 -11.05 -6.36 10.61
C GLU A 60 -10.84 -5.35 11.74
N ALA A 61 -9.74 -5.48 12.51
CA ALA A 61 -9.45 -4.59 13.62
C ALA A 61 -7.96 -4.31 13.80
N ILE A 62 -7.65 -3.06 14.15
CA ILE A 62 -6.31 -2.63 14.61
C ILE A 62 -6.44 -2.21 16.06
N GLY A 63 -5.69 -2.85 16.95
CA GLY A 63 -5.68 -2.64 18.39
C GLY A 63 -5.06 -1.32 18.83
N ALA A 64 -5.20 -1.02 20.11
CA ALA A 64 -4.64 0.19 20.71
C ALA A 64 -3.10 0.17 20.62
N GLY A 65 -2.49 1.30 20.21
CA GLY A 65 -1.03 1.41 20.10
C GLY A 65 -0.34 0.45 19.14
N ALA A 66 -1.08 -0.27 18.29
CA ALA A 66 -0.54 -1.38 17.49
C ALA A 66 0.70 -1.02 16.68
N PHE A 67 0.79 0.19 16.17
CA PHE A 67 1.90 0.74 15.39
C PHE A 67 2.43 2.06 15.99
N ALA A 68 2.26 2.26 17.30
CA ALA A 68 2.73 3.46 17.96
C ALA A 68 4.27 3.60 17.87
N GLY A 69 4.76 4.81 17.64
CA GLY A 69 6.19 5.09 17.54
C GLY A 69 6.83 4.78 16.19
N TRP A 70 6.07 4.51 15.14
CA TRP A 70 6.60 4.30 13.79
C TRP A 70 7.00 5.62 13.13
N SER A 71 8.06 6.22 13.64
CA SER A 71 8.48 7.60 13.32
C SER A 71 8.87 7.81 11.86
N LYS A 72 9.26 6.74 11.14
CA LYS A 72 9.62 6.78 9.71
C LYS A 72 8.44 6.48 8.78
N LEU A 73 7.32 6.01 9.32
CA LEU A 73 6.14 5.73 8.48
C LEU A 73 5.69 7.00 7.76
N ASN A 74 5.75 6.99 6.43
CA ASN A 74 5.31 8.11 5.60
C ASN A 74 4.01 7.82 4.83
N THR A 75 3.73 6.53 4.57
CA THR A 75 2.52 6.11 3.84
C THR A 75 1.86 4.93 4.53
N LEU A 76 0.57 5.08 4.82
CA LEU A 76 -0.31 4.02 5.31
C LEU A 76 -1.34 3.68 4.23
N THR A 77 -1.49 2.41 3.91
CA THR A 77 -2.58 1.91 3.05
C THR A 77 -3.45 0.93 3.83
N VAL A 78 -4.74 1.15 3.84
CA VAL A 78 -5.75 0.22 4.35
C VAL A 78 -6.49 -0.36 3.16
N SER A 79 -6.31 -1.66 2.90
CA SER A 79 -6.86 -2.31 1.71
C SER A 79 -8.20 -3.00 2.01
N GLY A 80 -9.10 -2.96 1.01
CA GLY A 80 -10.41 -3.65 1.06
C GLY A 80 -11.37 -3.10 2.10
N ASP A 81 -12.49 -3.77 2.30
CA ASP A 81 -13.64 -3.30 3.09
C ASP A 81 -13.79 -3.95 4.48
N ALA A 82 -12.86 -4.83 4.89
CA ALA A 82 -13.04 -5.58 6.13
C ALA A 82 -12.75 -4.77 7.39
N LEU A 83 -11.89 -3.75 7.32
CA LEU A 83 -11.49 -3.00 8.51
C LEU A 83 -12.68 -2.25 9.12
N ALA A 84 -13.06 -2.64 10.33
CA ALA A 84 -14.17 -2.04 11.08
C ALA A 84 -13.70 -1.02 12.12
N SER A 85 -12.47 -1.17 12.67
CA SER A 85 -12.00 -0.29 13.75
C SER A 85 -10.49 -0.10 13.81
N ILE A 86 -10.10 1.12 14.25
CA ILE A 86 -8.73 1.49 14.59
C ILE A 86 -8.73 1.99 16.04
N GLY A 87 -7.95 1.33 16.89
CA GLY A 87 -7.87 1.58 18.33
C GLY A 87 -7.18 2.89 18.71
N SER A 88 -7.29 3.24 20.00
CA SER A 88 -6.63 4.40 20.61
C SER A 88 -5.12 4.35 20.34
N LYS A 89 -4.51 5.47 19.95
CA LYS A 89 -3.06 5.60 19.74
C LYS A 89 -2.45 4.61 18.76
N ALA A 90 -3.24 3.98 17.88
CA ALA A 90 -2.76 2.94 16.97
C ALA A 90 -1.58 3.38 16.11
N PHE A 91 -1.54 4.65 15.70
CA PHE A 91 -0.46 5.28 14.94
C PHE A 91 0.12 6.50 15.66
N GLU A 92 0.11 6.48 17.00
CA GLU A 92 0.67 7.57 17.82
C GLU A 92 2.14 7.81 17.44
N ASN A 93 2.52 9.08 17.25
CA ASN A 93 3.88 9.50 16.90
C ASN A 93 4.43 8.94 15.57
N ALA A 94 3.59 8.61 14.61
CA ALA A 94 3.99 8.39 13.22
C ALA A 94 4.30 9.77 12.57
N VAL A 95 5.33 10.43 13.04
CA VAL A 95 5.58 11.87 12.80
C VAL A 95 5.84 12.26 11.35
N LEU A 96 6.22 11.31 10.49
CA LEU A 96 6.43 11.51 9.06
C LEU A 96 5.24 11.05 8.20
N LEU A 97 4.14 10.57 8.81
CA LEU A 97 2.99 10.08 8.05
C LEU A 97 2.33 11.23 7.27
N ALA A 98 2.52 11.21 5.96
CA ALA A 98 2.01 12.23 5.05
C ALA A 98 0.72 11.78 4.36
N ASP A 99 0.68 10.52 3.91
CA ASP A 99 -0.41 9.98 3.13
C ASP A 99 -1.05 8.76 3.79
N ILE A 100 -2.37 8.81 3.94
CA ILE A 100 -3.20 7.71 4.41
C ILE A 100 -4.18 7.36 3.30
N TYR A 101 -4.05 6.17 2.72
CA TYR A 101 -4.98 5.64 1.72
C TYR A 101 -5.93 4.66 2.40
N CYS A 102 -7.20 5.01 2.51
CA CYS A 102 -8.25 4.16 3.05
C CYS A 102 -9.19 3.74 1.93
N GLU A 103 -9.19 2.46 1.60
CA GLU A 103 -10.05 1.89 0.55
C GLU A 103 -11.44 1.47 1.02
N PRO A 104 -11.71 1.18 2.32
CA PRO A 104 -13.04 0.83 2.78
C PRO A 104 -14.10 1.85 2.34
N THR A 105 -15.18 1.37 1.74
CA THR A 105 -16.33 2.21 1.32
C THR A 105 -17.13 2.70 2.51
N THR A 106 -17.17 1.90 3.59
CA THR A 106 -17.68 2.30 4.90
C THR A 106 -16.50 2.67 5.79
N ALA A 107 -16.46 3.90 6.27
CA ALA A 107 -15.38 4.38 7.12
C ALA A 107 -15.27 3.52 8.38
N PRO A 108 -14.09 2.94 8.69
CA PRO A 108 -13.84 2.30 9.96
C PRO A 108 -14.06 3.27 11.14
N THR A 109 -14.49 2.76 12.28
CA THR A 109 -14.49 3.56 13.50
C THR A 109 -13.05 3.87 13.92
N VAL A 110 -12.79 5.08 14.38
CA VAL A 110 -11.45 5.54 14.78
C VAL A 110 -11.55 6.24 16.13
N ALA A 111 -10.66 5.88 17.07
CA ALA A 111 -10.57 6.63 18.31
C ALA A 111 -9.98 8.02 18.04
N ALA A 112 -10.40 9.03 18.81
CA ALA A 112 -10.00 10.43 18.58
C ALA A 112 -8.47 10.66 18.63
N ASP A 113 -7.73 9.79 19.31
CA ASP A 113 -6.28 9.83 19.47
C ASP A 113 -5.52 8.77 18.66
N SER A 114 -6.21 8.03 17.75
CA SER A 114 -5.58 6.96 16.96
C SER A 114 -4.36 7.44 16.18
N PHE A 115 -4.36 8.70 15.74
CA PHE A 115 -3.28 9.33 14.98
C PHE A 115 -2.61 10.49 15.77
N ALA A 116 -2.60 10.43 17.10
CA ALA A 116 -2.00 11.48 17.92
C ALA A 116 -0.51 11.71 17.57
N GLY A 117 -0.15 12.94 17.20
CA GLY A 117 1.22 13.30 16.78
C GLY A 117 1.60 12.82 15.36
N ALA A 118 0.72 12.12 14.65
CA ALA A 118 0.99 11.71 13.29
C ALA A 118 1.17 12.91 12.34
N GLY A 119 2.14 12.82 11.44
CA GLY A 119 2.45 13.88 10.48
C GLY A 119 3.00 15.17 11.10
N ALA A 120 3.41 15.17 12.39
CA ALA A 120 3.90 16.37 13.07
C ALA A 120 5.18 16.95 12.45
N SER A 121 5.99 16.13 11.79
CA SER A 121 7.25 16.51 11.13
C SER A 121 7.15 16.60 9.61
N VAL A 122 5.96 16.41 9.04
CA VAL A 122 5.76 16.50 7.60
C VAL A 122 5.89 17.96 7.14
N GLN A 123 6.78 18.21 6.17
CA GLN A 123 6.96 19.49 5.55
C GLN A 123 6.09 19.56 4.29
N GLY A 124 4.84 19.96 4.41
CA GLY A 124 3.92 20.04 3.28
C GLY A 124 2.51 19.55 3.59
N ALA A 125 1.76 19.23 2.54
CA ALA A 125 0.41 18.73 2.69
C ALA A 125 0.40 17.31 3.29
N LYS A 126 -0.59 17.07 4.14
CA LYS A 126 -0.93 15.74 4.67
C LYS A 126 -2.32 15.39 4.17
N THR A 127 -2.49 14.19 3.62
CA THR A 127 -3.74 13.83 2.98
C THR A 127 -4.24 12.47 3.41
N VAL A 128 -5.54 12.40 3.72
CA VAL A 128 -6.29 11.15 3.84
C VAL A 128 -7.08 10.96 2.53
N HIS A 129 -6.71 9.93 1.79
CA HIS A 129 -7.35 9.56 0.53
C HIS A 129 -8.41 8.50 0.81
N VAL A 130 -9.67 8.79 0.48
CA VAL A 130 -10.84 7.98 0.84
C VAL A 130 -11.81 7.85 -0.32
N PRO A 131 -12.64 6.78 -0.38
CA PRO A 131 -13.65 6.63 -1.44
C PRO A 131 -14.67 7.78 -1.44
N SER A 132 -15.08 8.22 -0.26
CA SER A 132 -16.02 9.34 -0.08
C SER A 132 -15.60 10.19 1.11
N VAL A 133 -15.37 11.49 0.89
CA VAL A 133 -14.98 12.42 1.97
C VAL A 133 -16.08 12.54 3.01
N ASP A 134 -17.34 12.55 2.58
CA ASP A 134 -18.49 12.65 3.49
C ASP A 134 -18.60 11.43 4.40
N ALA A 135 -18.37 10.23 3.88
CA ALA A 135 -18.40 9.00 4.66
C ALA A 135 -17.31 8.98 5.75
N TYR A 136 -16.20 9.67 5.53
CA TYR A 136 -15.06 9.76 6.45
C TYR A 136 -15.06 11.01 7.34
N SER A 137 -16.15 11.76 7.40
CA SER A 137 -16.26 12.98 8.20
C SER A 137 -15.91 12.77 9.68
N ALA A 138 -16.21 11.61 10.25
CA ALA A 138 -15.86 11.26 11.63
C ALA A 138 -14.34 11.16 11.88
N TRP A 139 -13.51 10.98 10.83
CA TRP A 139 -12.07 10.89 10.96
C TRP A 139 -11.37 12.24 11.13
N THR A 140 -12.05 13.35 10.88
CA THR A 140 -11.46 14.70 10.95
C THR A 140 -10.89 15.04 12.31
N ALA A 141 -11.49 14.53 13.39
CA ALA A 141 -10.97 14.73 14.74
C ALA A 141 -9.67 13.94 14.99
N ALA A 142 -9.63 12.67 14.56
CA ALA A 142 -8.48 11.79 14.74
C ALA A 142 -7.30 12.19 13.83
N CYS A 143 -7.60 12.65 12.60
CA CYS A 143 -6.63 13.08 11.60
C CYS A 143 -6.53 14.61 11.52
N SER A 144 -6.38 15.26 12.67
CA SER A 144 -6.26 16.72 12.76
C SER A 144 -5.08 17.24 11.92
N GLY A 145 -5.35 18.23 11.09
CA GLY A 145 -4.35 18.83 10.19
C GLY A 145 -4.10 18.06 8.89
N TYR A 146 -4.88 17.01 8.61
CA TYR A 146 -4.93 16.38 7.29
C TYR A 146 -6.06 16.97 6.45
N THR A 147 -5.83 17.05 5.14
CA THR A 147 -6.88 17.27 4.15
C THR A 147 -7.47 15.92 3.73
N PHE A 148 -8.79 15.89 3.50
CA PHE A 148 -9.44 14.69 2.97
C PHE A 148 -9.64 14.87 1.46
N ALA A 149 -9.22 13.90 0.69
CA ALA A 149 -9.38 13.87 -0.76
C ALA A 149 -10.08 12.56 -1.18
N ALA A 150 -11.01 12.66 -2.12
CA ALA A 150 -11.59 11.47 -2.71
C ALA A 150 -10.48 10.66 -3.43
N LEU A 151 -10.44 9.34 -3.19
CA LEU A 151 -9.81 8.40 -4.10
C LEU A 151 -10.60 8.56 -5.40
N GLY A 152 -10.02 9.10 -6.45
CA GLY A 152 -10.77 9.33 -7.69
C GLY A 152 -11.52 8.08 -8.13
N ASP A 153 -12.73 8.25 -8.67
CA ASP A 153 -13.60 7.19 -9.19
C ASP A 153 -13.06 6.55 -10.48
N GLY A 154 -11.76 6.67 -10.72
CA GLY A 154 -11.19 6.37 -12.01
C GLY A 154 -10.68 4.96 -12.15
N TYR A 155 -11.23 4.29 -13.13
CA TYR A 155 -10.68 3.06 -13.70
C TYR A 155 -10.04 3.40 -15.06
N LEU A 156 -8.87 2.88 -15.36
CA LEU A 156 -8.36 3.00 -16.72
C LEU A 156 -9.23 2.22 -17.70
N SER A 157 -9.70 1.06 -17.34
CA SER A 157 -10.87 0.36 -17.90
C SER A 157 -11.18 -0.86 -17.02
N GLU A 158 -12.45 -1.26 -17.00
CA GLU A 158 -12.92 -2.53 -16.41
C GLU A 158 -12.32 -2.92 -15.06
N GLY A 159 -12.31 -1.97 -14.11
CA GLY A 159 -11.93 -2.25 -12.72
C GLY A 159 -10.44 -2.30 -12.43
N VAL A 160 -9.59 -1.69 -13.24
CA VAL A 160 -8.17 -1.50 -12.92
C VAL A 160 -7.92 -0.09 -12.40
N TYR A 161 -7.27 0.00 -11.25
CA TYR A 161 -6.94 1.24 -10.57
C TYR A 161 -5.45 1.53 -10.62
N TYR A 162 -5.10 2.79 -10.73
CA TYR A 162 -3.73 3.26 -10.76
C TYR A 162 -3.50 4.35 -9.70
N ARG A 163 -2.40 4.26 -9.00
CA ARG A 163 -1.96 5.23 -8.00
C ARG A 163 -0.46 5.45 -8.09
N VAL A 164 -0.02 6.68 -7.94
CA VAL A 164 1.40 7.03 -7.84
C VAL A 164 1.78 7.44 -6.42
N SER A 165 3.07 7.35 -6.10
CA SER A 165 3.58 7.50 -4.74
C SER A 165 3.64 8.91 -4.20
N ALA A 166 3.39 9.94 -4.99
CA ALA A 166 3.55 11.34 -4.58
C ALA A 166 2.21 12.08 -4.43
N GLY A 167 1.34 11.59 -3.53
CA GLY A 167 0.11 12.30 -3.17
C GLY A 167 -1.01 12.25 -4.21
N ASP A 168 -0.88 11.37 -5.20
CA ASP A 168 -1.86 11.27 -6.25
C ASP A 168 -2.94 10.24 -5.93
N LYS A 169 -4.13 10.54 -6.39
CA LYS A 169 -5.34 9.74 -6.26
C LYS A 169 -5.25 8.49 -7.12
N TRP A 170 -6.04 7.47 -6.81
CA TRP A 170 -6.44 6.49 -7.80
C TRP A 170 -7.08 7.21 -8.99
N SER A 171 -6.68 6.89 -10.21
CA SER A 171 -7.02 7.63 -11.40
C SER A 171 -7.56 6.73 -12.51
N ALA A 172 -8.41 7.27 -13.37
CA ALA A 172 -8.86 6.61 -14.60
C ALA A 172 -7.77 6.60 -15.69
N GLU A 173 -6.77 7.45 -15.55
CA GLU A 173 -5.71 7.62 -16.54
C GLU A 173 -4.35 7.36 -15.90
N LEU A 174 -3.44 6.83 -16.68
CA LEU A 174 -2.05 6.68 -16.27
C LEU A 174 -1.40 8.07 -16.15
N PRO A 175 -0.72 8.37 -15.02
CA PRO A 175 -0.10 9.66 -14.82
C PRO A 175 1.07 9.88 -15.79
N ALA A 176 1.32 11.15 -16.14
CA ALA A 176 2.41 11.53 -17.04
C ALA A 176 3.80 11.48 -16.38
N SER A 177 3.84 11.50 -15.04
CA SER A 177 5.10 11.40 -14.27
C SER A 177 4.86 10.70 -12.94
N PHE A 178 5.78 9.82 -12.55
CA PHE A 178 5.76 9.12 -11.28
C PHE A 178 7.14 8.49 -10.99
N SER A 179 7.44 8.28 -9.73
CA SER A 179 8.58 7.44 -9.29
C SER A 179 8.15 6.02 -8.92
N THR A 180 6.90 5.85 -8.47
CA THR A 180 6.31 4.53 -8.20
C THR A 180 4.87 4.54 -8.67
N LEU A 181 4.50 3.56 -9.47
CA LEU A 181 3.14 3.29 -9.91
C LEU A 181 2.64 2.01 -9.23
N PHE A 182 1.55 2.13 -8.50
CA PHE A 182 0.81 1.01 -7.93
C PHE A 182 -0.39 0.71 -8.81
N VAL A 183 -0.62 -0.56 -9.08
CA VAL A 183 -1.76 -1.02 -9.86
C VAL A 183 -2.49 -2.10 -9.08
N LYS A 184 -3.82 -1.99 -9.00
CA LYS A 184 -4.66 -3.05 -8.45
C LYS A 184 -5.88 -3.32 -9.32
N THR A 185 -6.46 -4.49 -9.19
CA THR A 185 -7.74 -4.85 -9.79
C THR A 185 -8.87 -4.84 -8.75
N ALA A 186 -10.08 -4.48 -9.19
CA ALA A 186 -11.26 -4.33 -8.34
C ALA A 186 -11.84 -5.68 -7.88
N GLY A 187 -11.12 -6.41 -7.07
CA GLY A 187 -11.54 -7.71 -6.53
C GLY A 187 -10.98 -8.91 -7.32
N ASP A 188 -11.29 -10.10 -6.82
CA ASP A 188 -10.64 -11.33 -7.26
C ASP A 188 -11.07 -11.82 -8.66
N ASN A 189 -12.19 -11.31 -9.18
CA ASN A 189 -12.73 -11.70 -10.50
C ASN A 189 -12.41 -10.69 -11.62
N THR A 190 -11.73 -9.60 -11.30
CA THR A 190 -11.31 -8.61 -12.29
C THR A 190 -9.83 -8.80 -12.59
N ALA A 191 -9.51 -9.00 -13.85
CA ALA A 191 -8.12 -9.14 -14.28
C ALA A 191 -7.70 -8.00 -15.20
N MET A 192 -6.47 -7.52 -15.02
CA MET A 192 -5.83 -6.60 -15.95
C MET A 192 -5.61 -7.27 -17.30
N SER A 193 -6.05 -6.65 -18.36
CA SER A 193 -5.86 -7.14 -19.73
C SER A 193 -4.45 -6.87 -20.26
N ALA A 194 -4.08 -7.54 -21.36
CA ALA A 194 -2.82 -7.28 -22.05
C ALA A 194 -2.69 -5.85 -22.57
N SER A 195 -3.79 -5.22 -22.98
CA SER A 195 -3.80 -3.81 -23.41
C SER A 195 -3.52 -2.85 -22.25
N GLN A 196 -4.11 -3.08 -21.07
CA GLN A 196 -3.87 -2.30 -19.87
C GLN A 196 -2.42 -2.42 -19.38
N LEU A 197 -1.87 -3.65 -19.37
CA LEU A 197 -0.46 -3.86 -19.01
C LEU A 197 0.49 -3.21 -20.01
N SER A 198 0.14 -3.22 -21.30
CA SER A 198 0.90 -2.53 -22.37
C SER A 198 0.86 -1.00 -22.17
N ALA A 199 -0.27 -0.45 -21.73
CA ALA A 199 -0.38 0.97 -21.39
C ALA A 199 0.52 1.35 -20.19
N VAL A 200 0.58 0.50 -19.16
CA VAL A 200 1.53 0.67 -18.04
C VAL A 200 2.97 0.70 -18.55
N ALA A 201 3.35 -0.27 -19.39
CA ALA A 201 4.71 -0.33 -19.95
C ALA A 201 5.04 0.90 -20.82
N ALA A 202 4.08 1.40 -21.60
CA ALA A 202 4.23 2.60 -22.42
C ALA A 202 4.40 3.87 -21.55
N ALA A 203 3.61 3.99 -20.49
CA ALA A 203 3.73 5.11 -19.54
C ALA A 203 5.12 5.16 -18.89
N VAL A 204 5.62 4.02 -18.38
CA VAL A 204 6.97 3.92 -17.80
C VAL A 204 8.04 4.28 -18.84
N LYS A 205 7.90 3.82 -20.07
CA LYS A 205 8.85 4.11 -21.15
C LYS A 205 8.91 5.59 -21.51
N GLY A 206 7.81 6.32 -21.33
CA GLY A 206 7.69 7.76 -21.59
C GLY A 206 8.26 8.66 -20.49
N LEU A 207 8.63 8.11 -19.34
CA LEU A 207 9.15 8.90 -18.21
C LEU A 207 10.54 9.50 -18.52
N SER A 208 10.88 10.57 -17.83
CA SER A 208 12.22 11.18 -17.86
C SER A 208 13.18 10.61 -16.82
N ALA A 209 12.69 9.83 -15.87
CA ALA A 209 13.45 9.22 -14.77
C ALA A 209 13.03 7.76 -14.55
N ALA A 210 13.87 7.03 -13.82
CA ALA A 210 13.60 5.64 -13.46
C ALA A 210 12.41 5.53 -12.50
N ALA A 211 11.59 4.48 -12.68
CA ALA A 211 10.39 4.26 -11.88
C ALA A 211 10.22 2.80 -11.46
N THR A 212 9.55 2.63 -10.35
CA THR A 212 9.06 1.34 -9.84
C THR A 212 7.62 1.10 -10.30
N VAL A 213 7.30 -0.15 -10.66
CA VAL A 213 5.93 -0.60 -10.95
C VAL A 213 5.56 -1.70 -9.98
N ASP A 214 4.54 -1.47 -9.19
CA ASP A 214 4.01 -2.45 -8.24
C ASP A 214 2.65 -2.96 -8.72
N LEU A 215 2.64 -4.23 -9.15
CA LEU A 215 1.46 -4.97 -9.61
C LEU A 215 1.04 -6.04 -8.59
N SER A 216 1.56 -6.00 -7.36
CA SER A 216 1.31 -7.05 -6.36
C SER A 216 -0.17 -7.23 -6.02
N GLU A 217 -0.96 -6.17 -6.14
CA GLU A 217 -2.41 -6.21 -5.90
C GLU A 217 -3.24 -6.37 -7.17
N ALA A 218 -2.60 -6.51 -8.32
CA ALA A 218 -3.27 -6.80 -9.58
C ALA A 218 -3.36 -8.30 -9.83
N VAL A 219 -4.44 -8.70 -10.50
CA VAL A 219 -4.55 -10.00 -11.19
C VAL A 219 -4.37 -9.75 -12.67
N TYR A 220 -3.54 -10.52 -13.34
CA TYR A 220 -3.39 -10.45 -14.79
C TYR A 220 -4.21 -11.55 -15.48
N GLU A 221 -4.75 -11.30 -16.66
CA GLU A 221 -5.62 -12.23 -17.40
C GLU A 221 -4.96 -13.56 -17.79
N SER A 222 -3.63 -13.65 -17.67
CA SER A 222 -2.84 -14.84 -17.98
C SER A 222 -1.89 -15.18 -16.83
N ALA A 223 -1.62 -16.48 -16.65
CA ALA A 223 -0.59 -16.94 -15.72
C ALA A 223 0.85 -16.68 -16.21
N THR A 224 1.02 -16.29 -17.47
CA THR A 224 2.32 -15.95 -18.06
C THR A 224 2.46 -14.45 -18.25
N PHE A 225 3.45 -13.84 -17.60
CA PHE A 225 3.74 -12.42 -17.74
C PHE A 225 4.39 -12.12 -19.08
N PRO A 226 3.80 -11.24 -19.92
CA PRO A 226 4.22 -11.02 -21.31
C PRO A 226 5.42 -10.10 -21.46
N ALA A 227 6.03 -10.08 -22.64
CA ALA A 227 7.26 -9.31 -22.92
C ALA A 227 7.02 -7.80 -23.21
N VAL A 228 6.15 -7.14 -22.44
CA VAL A 228 5.77 -5.73 -22.66
C VAL A 228 6.81 -4.72 -22.17
N PHE A 229 7.68 -5.10 -21.23
CA PHE A 229 8.71 -4.22 -20.66
C PHE A 229 10.07 -4.33 -21.36
N ARG A 230 10.13 -4.99 -22.49
CA ARG A 230 11.34 -5.05 -23.30
C ARG A 230 11.79 -3.65 -23.72
N ASP A 231 13.09 -3.39 -23.65
CA ASP A 231 13.72 -2.11 -24.00
C ASP A 231 13.17 -0.89 -23.20
N ASN A 232 12.54 -1.14 -22.03
CA ASN A 232 12.02 -0.09 -21.15
C ASN A 232 13.11 0.41 -20.20
N LYS A 233 13.88 1.43 -20.63
CA LYS A 233 15.04 1.96 -19.90
C LYS A 233 14.71 2.59 -18.56
N ASN A 234 13.47 3.06 -18.39
CA ASN A 234 13.00 3.76 -17.21
C ASN A 234 12.38 2.83 -16.16
N LEU A 235 12.25 1.53 -16.43
CA LEU A 235 11.84 0.57 -15.43
C LEU A 235 13.03 0.19 -14.54
N SER A 236 13.02 0.57 -13.26
CA SER A 236 14.06 0.21 -12.28
C SER A 236 13.69 -1.00 -11.43
N ASP A 237 12.44 -1.07 -11.03
CA ASP A 237 11.94 -2.14 -10.18
C ASP A 237 10.53 -2.54 -10.62
N ILE A 238 10.22 -3.83 -10.46
CA ILE A 238 8.86 -4.34 -10.70
C ILE A 238 8.48 -5.40 -9.68
N VAL A 239 7.25 -5.31 -9.18
CA VAL A 239 6.59 -6.40 -8.46
C VAL A 239 5.52 -6.98 -9.39
N LEU A 240 5.61 -8.27 -9.69
CA LEU A 240 4.72 -8.94 -10.63
C LEU A 240 3.34 -9.22 -9.99
N PRO A 241 2.29 -9.35 -10.81
CA PRO A 241 0.95 -9.73 -10.33
C PRO A 241 0.98 -11.06 -9.56
N LYS A 242 0.11 -11.17 -8.57
CA LYS A 242 0.04 -12.33 -7.65
C LYS A 242 -0.29 -13.67 -8.32
N ASN A 243 -0.87 -13.67 -9.50
CA ASN A 243 -1.27 -14.89 -10.23
C ASN A 243 -0.26 -15.35 -11.29
N ILE A 244 0.91 -14.71 -11.39
CA ILE A 244 1.92 -15.07 -12.38
C ILE A 244 2.67 -16.33 -11.94
N THR A 245 2.69 -17.33 -12.78
CA THR A 245 3.45 -18.60 -12.59
C THR A 245 4.58 -18.78 -13.61
N ALA A 246 4.58 -17.99 -14.68
CA ALA A 246 5.62 -18.02 -15.70
C ALA A 246 5.91 -16.60 -16.22
N VAL A 247 7.13 -16.39 -16.70
CA VAL A 247 7.57 -15.14 -17.33
C VAL A 247 8.02 -15.46 -18.76
N ALA A 248 7.49 -14.74 -19.74
CA ALA A 248 7.83 -14.94 -21.14
C ALA A 248 9.32 -14.66 -21.41
N LYS A 249 9.82 -15.15 -22.55
CA LYS A 249 11.21 -14.86 -22.96
C LYS A 249 11.40 -13.36 -23.22
N HIS A 250 12.57 -12.85 -22.81
CA HIS A 250 12.99 -11.47 -23.09
C HIS A 250 12.09 -10.36 -22.54
N VAL A 251 11.27 -10.62 -21.50
CA VAL A 251 10.36 -9.63 -20.88
C VAL A 251 11.10 -8.36 -20.50
N PHE A 252 12.26 -8.48 -19.91
CA PHE A 252 13.07 -7.36 -19.42
C PHE A 252 14.37 -7.15 -20.21
N SER A 253 14.52 -7.79 -21.37
CA SER A 253 15.69 -7.63 -22.21
C SER A 253 15.85 -6.18 -22.65
N GLY A 254 17.02 -5.59 -22.43
CA GLY A 254 17.31 -4.19 -22.78
C GLY A 254 16.62 -3.15 -21.89
N SER A 255 15.90 -3.55 -20.84
CA SER A 255 15.31 -2.62 -19.86
C SER A 255 16.37 -2.07 -18.88
N GLY A 256 15.99 -1.05 -18.09
CA GLY A 256 16.79 -0.54 -16.99
C GLY A 256 16.59 -1.29 -15.66
N LEU A 257 15.95 -2.46 -15.70
CA LEU A 257 15.51 -3.21 -14.52
C LEU A 257 16.68 -3.62 -13.63
N ILE A 258 16.60 -3.27 -12.35
CA ILE A 258 17.54 -3.62 -11.30
C ILE A 258 16.99 -4.78 -10.46
N ARG A 259 15.67 -4.76 -10.16
CA ARG A 259 15.00 -5.76 -9.31
C ARG A 259 13.66 -6.16 -9.89
N ALA A 260 13.38 -7.46 -9.86
CA ALA A 260 12.05 -8.01 -10.11
C ALA A 260 11.64 -8.90 -8.93
N HIS A 261 10.44 -8.67 -8.41
CA HIS A 261 9.86 -9.45 -7.33
C HIS A 261 8.64 -10.20 -7.85
N VAL A 262 8.51 -11.45 -7.45
CA VAL A 262 7.31 -12.25 -7.66
C VAL A 262 6.55 -12.25 -6.34
N SER A 263 5.30 -11.83 -6.36
CA SER A 263 4.42 -11.94 -5.19
C SER A 263 4.23 -13.42 -4.87
N ALA A 264 4.55 -13.82 -3.65
CA ALA A 264 4.34 -15.18 -3.17
C ALA A 264 2.87 -15.37 -2.79
#